data_836f836bb3370143ca0cd39d6659bf1b
#
_entry.id   836f836bb3370143ca0cd39d6659bf1b
#
_cell.length_a   1.000
_cell.length_b   1.000
_cell.length_c   1.000
_cell.angle_alpha   90.00
_cell.angle_beta   90.00
_cell.angle_gamma   90.00
#
_symmetry.space_group_name_H-M   'P 1'
#
loop_
_entity.id
_entity.type
_entity.pdbx_description
1 polymer ?
#
loop_
_entity_poly.entity_id
_entity_poly.type
_entity_poly.pdbx_seq_one_letter_code
_entity_poly.pdbx_strand_id
1 'polypeptide(L)'
;MKIRGGFTLIELLVVVLIIGILSSVAIPQYFKVVEKARMAEAQSTFSTVKSAQSRVQAKNGRYTNNWGDLDLAFTDRNGVACAGTGGCAQKIYTYLLDADGTVYATRNPIPTPATAYGIYTIIYDINSGSTTCTQANCIIDLL
;
A
#
# COMPACT_ATOMS: atom_id res chain seq x y z
N MET A 1 34.32 -7.28 49.07
CA MET A 1 33.93 -5.87 48.73
C MET A 1 33.56 -5.83 47.25
N LYS A 2 32.26 -5.66 46.93
CA LYS A 2 31.79 -5.72 45.54
C LYS A 2 31.81 -4.31 44.97
N ILE A 3 32.77 -3.99 44.08
CA ILE A 3 32.89 -2.70 43.44
C ILE A 3 31.71 -2.58 42.47
N ARG A 4 30.77 -1.67 42.77
CA ARG A 4 29.68 -1.31 41.82
C ARG A 4 30.27 -0.24 40.91
N GLY A 5 30.62 -0.64 39.68
CA GLY A 5 30.96 0.29 38.61
C GLY A 5 29.73 1.15 38.28
N GLY A 6 29.81 2.46 38.40
CA GLY A 6 28.81 3.40 37.95
C GLY A 6 29.10 3.86 36.51
N PHE A 7 28.05 4.10 35.71
CA PHE A 7 28.16 4.70 34.37
C PHE A 7 28.65 6.16 34.48
N THR A 8 29.56 6.56 33.61
CA THR A 8 30.00 7.94 33.50
C THR A 8 29.03 8.74 32.63
N LEU A 9 28.92 10.06 32.92
CA LEU A 9 28.06 10.96 32.15
C LEU A 9 28.49 11.06 30.69
N ILE A 10 29.79 10.95 30.39
CA ILE A 10 30.33 10.97 29.04
C ILE A 10 30.00 9.71 28.26
N GLU A 11 29.97 8.53 28.87
CA GLU A 11 29.55 7.28 28.22
C GLU A 11 28.09 7.36 27.74
N LEU A 12 27.19 7.91 28.58
CA LEU A 12 25.80 8.12 28.17
C LEU A 12 25.69 9.15 27.06
N LEU A 13 26.44 10.26 27.12
CA LEU A 13 26.40 11.32 26.12
C LEU A 13 26.85 10.81 24.75
N VAL A 14 27.93 10.05 24.68
CA VAL A 14 28.43 9.48 23.42
C VAL A 14 27.43 8.50 22.83
N VAL A 15 26.79 7.66 23.64
CA VAL A 15 25.79 6.68 23.15
C VAL A 15 24.58 7.39 22.54
N VAL A 16 24.01 8.41 23.22
CA VAL A 16 22.85 9.13 22.68
C VAL A 16 23.20 9.93 21.42
N LEU A 17 24.42 10.45 21.32
CA LEU A 17 24.92 11.12 20.12
C LEU A 17 24.96 10.15 18.92
N ILE A 18 25.53 8.96 19.10
CA ILE A 18 25.61 7.95 18.06
C ILE A 18 24.22 7.48 17.63
N ILE A 19 23.33 7.20 18.58
CA ILE A 19 21.94 6.82 18.28
C ILE A 19 21.23 7.95 17.52
N GLY A 20 21.42 9.22 17.90
CA GLY A 20 20.85 10.35 17.21
C GLY A 20 21.27 10.44 15.74
N ILE A 21 22.55 10.27 15.46
CA ILE A 21 23.09 10.28 14.08
C ILE A 21 22.53 9.11 13.29
N LEU A 22 22.56 7.90 13.82
CA LEU A 22 22.06 6.71 13.11
C LEU A 22 20.54 6.80 12.86
N SER A 23 19.76 7.27 13.84
CA SER A 23 18.31 7.43 13.71
C SER A 23 17.93 8.47 12.66
N SER A 24 18.71 9.52 12.49
CA SER A 24 18.44 10.56 11.48
C SER A 24 18.42 10.01 10.04
N VAL A 25 19.20 8.98 9.75
CA VAL A 25 19.26 8.30 8.46
C VAL A 25 18.27 7.13 8.38
N ALA A 26 18.12 6.38 9.48
CA ALA A 26 17.32 5.16 9.50
C ALA A 26 15.81 5.42 9.41
N ILE A 27 15.30 6.46 10.07
CA ILE A 27 13.85 6.74 10.15
C ILE A 27 13.25 7.03 8.76
N PRO A 28 13.81 7.91 7.90
CA PRO A 28 13.27 8.14 6.56
C PRO A 28 13.24 6.87 5.70
N GLN A 29 14.31 6.07 5.77
CA GLN A 29 14.40 4.81 5.02
C GLN A 29 13.37 3.78 5.50
N TYR A 30 13.12 3.71 6.80
CA TYR A 30 12.11 2.84 7.37
C TYR A 30 10.71 3.14 6.79
N PHE A 31 10.30 4.40 6.75
CA PHE A 31 8.99 4.79 6.18
C PHE A 31 8.88 4.42 4.70
N LYS A 32 9.96 4.58 3.93
CA LYS A 32 10.00 4.18 2.52
C LYS A 32 9.78 2.67 2.36
N VAL A 33 10.49 1.85 3.13
CA VAL A 33 10.38 0.39 3.07
C VAL A 33 8.98 -0.08 3.47
N VAL A 34 8.40 0.51 4.53
CA VAL A 34 7.05 0.18 4.97
C VAL A 34 6.00 0.51 3.90
N GLU A 35 6.10 1.67 3.26
CA GLU A 35 5.14 2.06 2.22
C GLU A 35 5.32 1.19 0.95
N LYS A 36 6.56 0.82 0.62
CA LYS A 36 6.86 -0.12 -0.46
C LYS A 36 6.25 -1.51 -0.21
N ALA A 37 6.31 -1.99 1.03
CA ALA A 37 5.67 -3.25 1.40
C ALA A 37 4.14 -3.20 1.26
N ARG A 38 3.52 -2.07 1.61
CA ARG A 38 2.08 -1.86 1.39
C ARG A 38 1.72 -1.82 -0.09
N MET A 39 2.55 -1.21 -0.91
CA MET A 39 2.35 -1.21 -2.36
C MET A 39 2.42 -2.60 -2.96
N ALA A 40 3.30 -3.48 -2.47
CA ALA A 40 3.35 -4.87 -2.89
C ALA A 40 2.03 -5.62 -2.59
N GLU A 41 1.34 -5.27 -1.49
CA GLU A 41 0.00 -5.78 -1.19
C GLU A 41 -1.02 -5.35 -2.27
N ALA A 42 -0.99 -4.08 -2.68
CA ALA A 42 -1.86 -3.59 -3.76
C ALA A 42 -1.57 -4.31 -5.09
N GLN A 43 -0.31 -4.55 -5.43
CA GLN A 43 0.08 -5.28 -6.65
C GLN A 43 -0.40 -6.73 -6.63
N SER A 44 -0.34 -7.41 -5.47
CA SER A 44 -0.92 -8.74 -5.30
C SER A 44 -2.44 -8.74 -5.53
N THR A 45 -3.12 -7.73 -5.01
CA THR A 45 -4.56 -7.54 -5.23
C THR A 45 -4.87 -7.30 -6.71
N PHE A 46 -4.09 -6.46 -7.40
CA PHE A 46 -4.27 -6.22 -8.84
C PHE A 46 -4.15 -7.50 -9.66
N SER A 47 -3.21 -8.36 -9.35
CA SER A 47 -3.05 -9.64 -10.07
C SER A 47 -4.25 -10.57 -9.88
N THR A 48 -4.82 -10.59 -8.67
CA THR A 48 -6.02 -11.35 -8.35
C THR A 48 -7.25 -10.80 -9.08
N VAL A 49 -7.44 -9.47 -9.02
CA VAL A 49 -8.53 -8.78 -9.73
C VAL A 49 -8.40 -8.93 -11.24
N LYS A 50 -7.19 -8.79 -11.81
CA LYS A 50 -6.93 -9.03 -13.23
C LYS A 50 -7.40 -10.41 -13.67
N SER A 51 -7.07 -11.44 -12.91
CA SER A 51 -7.45 -12.81 -13.23
C SER A 51 -8.97 -13.00 -13.25
N ALA A 52 -9.69 -12.40 -12.29
CA ALA A 52 -11.16 -12.44 -12.25
C ALA A 52 -11.77 -11.61 -13.39
N GLN A 53 -11.27 -10.40 -13.63
CA GLN A 53 -11.72 -9.55 -14.73
C GLN A 53 -11.53 -10.20 -16.10
N SER A 54 -10.42 -10.92 -16.30
CA SER A 54 -10.18 -11.67 -17.54
C SER A 54 -11.22 -12.78 -17.75
N ARG A 55 -11.68 -13.44 -16.67
CA ARG A 55 -12.76 -14.43 -16.76
C ARG A 55 -14.10 -13.79 -17.10
N VAL A 56 -14.42 -12.64 -16.50
CA VAL A 56 -15.63 -11.87 -16.84
C VAL A 56 -15.58 -11.39 -18.29
N GLN A 57 -14.44 -10.86 -18.73
CA GLN A 57 -14.25 -10.44 -20.12
C GLN A 57 -14.42 -11.59 -21.11
N ALA A 58 -13.86 -12.78 -20.81
CA ALA A 58 -14.02 -13.95 -21.66
C ALA A 58 -15.49 -14.42 -21.77
N LYS A 59 -16.28 -14.24 -20.70
CA LYS A 59 -17.69 -14.61 -20.65
C LYS A 59 -18.61 -13.57 -21.28
N ASN A 60 -18.37 -12.29 -20.99
CA ASN A 60 -19.29 -11.18 -21.29
C ASN A 60 -18.80 -10.25 -22.41
N GLY A 61 -17.57 -10.45 -22.91
CA GLY A 61 -16.93 -9.61 -23.92
C GLY A 61 -16.40 -8.28 -23.41
N ARG A 62 -16.56 -7.98 -22.12
CA ARG A 62 -16.13 -6.70 -21.50
C ARG A 62 -15.76 -6.90 -20.03
N TYR A 63 -14.97 -5.98 -19.50
CA TYR A 63 -14.68 -5.88 -18.07
C TYR A 63 -15.92 -5.36 -17.29
N THR A 64 -15.92 -5.54 -15.99
CA THR A 64 -16.98 -5.06 -15.11
C THR A 64 -16.44 -4.05 -14.09
N ASN A 65 -17.27 -3.07 -13.73
CA ASN A 65 -17.04 -2.18 -12.59
C ASN A 65 -17.79 -2.64 -11.32
N ASN A 66 -18.45 -3.79 -11.37
CA ASN A 66 -19.24 -4.33 -10.26
C ASN A 66 -18.49 -5.50 -9.60
N TRP A 67 -18.19 -5.39 -8.32
CA TRP A 67 -17.51 -6.43 -7.54
C TRP A 67 -18.29 -7.74 -7.48
N GLY A 68 -19.63 -7.66 -7.50
CA GLY A 68 -20.50 -8.82 -7.46
C GLY A 68 -20.44 -9.72 -8.72
N ASP A 69 -19.92 -9.20 -9.84
CA ASP A 69 -19.76 -9.98 -11.08
C ASP A 69 -18.46 -10.78 -11.08
N LEU A 70 -17.51 -10.43 -10.17
CA LEU A 70 -16.27 -11.15 -10.03
C LEU A 70 -16.49 -12.43 -9.21
N ASP A 71 -15.85 -13.51 -9.63
CA ASP A 71 -15.82 -14.78 -8.91
C ASP A 71 -14.78 -14.76 -7.75
N LEU A 72 -14.75 -13.65 -7.01
CA LEU A 72 -13.83 -13.40 -5.91
C LEU A 72 -14.61 -13.16 -4.61
N ALA A 73 -14.18 -13.81 -3.53
CA ALA A 73 -14.63 -13.46 -2.18
C ALA A 73 -13.81 -12.26 -1.66
N PHE A 74 -14.10 -11.07 -2.19
CA PHE A 74 -13.41 -9.85 -1.78
C PHE A 74 -14.23 -9.16 -0.68
N THR A 75 -13.60 -8.87 0.45
CA THR A 75 -14.28 -8.26 1.61
C THR A 75 -13.63 -6.93 1.96
N ASP A 76 -14.43 -6.03 2.51
CA ASP A 76 -13.95 -4.79 3.10
C ASP A 76 -13.22 -5.04 4.45
N ARG A 77 -12.73 -3.95 5.06
CA ARG A 77 -12.03 -4.00 6.36
C ARG A 77 -12.91 -4.49 7.53
N ASN A 78 -14.22 -4.55 7.37
CA ASN A 78 -15.19 -5.02 8.37
C ASN A 78 -15.61 -6.47 8.11
N GLY A 79 -15.07 -7.12 7.07
CA GLY A 79 -15.43 -8.49 6.66
C GLY A 79 -16.71 -8.56 5.83
N VAL A 80 -17.27 -7.43 5.40
CA VAL A 80 -18.45 -7.39 4.53
C VAL A 80 -18.04 -7.60 3.08
N ALA A 81 -18.75 -8.46 2.35
CA ALA A 81 -18.46 -8.71 0.95
C ALA A 81 -18.62 -7.43 0.11
N CYS A 82 -17.62 -7.13 -0.71
CA CYS A 82 -17.68 -6.02 -1.64
C CYS A 82 -18.65 -6.37 -2.77
N ALA A 83 -19.58 -5.48 -3.04
CA ALA A 83 -20.61 -5.63 -4.07
C ALA A 83 -20.94 -4.28 -4.72
N GLY A 84 -21.55 -4.33 -5.92
CA GLY A 84 -21.90 -3.11 -6.65
C GLY A 84 -20.69 -2.42 -7.25
N THR A 85 -20.89 -1.18 -7.70
CA THR A 85 -19.89 -0.35 -8.38
C THR A 85 -19.10 0.56 -7.44
N GLY A 86 -19.36 0.47 -6.14
CA GLY A 86 -18.66 1.24 -5.12
C GLY A 86 -17.24 0.77 -4.84
N GLY A 87 -16.48 1.62 -4.15
CA GLY A 87 -15.14 1.26 -3.72
C GLY A 87 -15.15 0.20 -2.62
N CYS A 88 -14.29 -0.80 -2.74
CA CYS A 88 -14.05 -1.80 -1.70
C CYS A 88 -12.96 -1.31 -0.74
N ALA A 89 -13.36 -0.83 0.43
CA ALA A 89 -12.47 -0.23 1.41
C ALA A 89 -11.80 -1.28 2.29
N GLN A 90 -10.60 -1.70 1.94
CA GLN A 90 -9.74 -2.53 2.79
C GLN A 90 -8.93 -1.71 3.81
N LYS A 91 -8.08 -2.37 4.58
CA LYS A 91 -7.33 -1.72 5.66
C LYS A 91 -6.39 -0.61 5.17
N ILE A 92 -5.66 -0.86 4.12
CA ILE A 92 -4.61 0.02 3.59
C ILE A 92 -5.11 0.84 2.39
N TYR A 93 -5.84 0.20 1.49
CA TYR A 93 -6.33 0.79 0.26
C TYR A 93 -7.85 0.65 0.11
N THR A 94 -8.44 1.60 -0.60
CA THR A 94 -9.78 1.46 -1.16
C THR A 94 -9.63 1.15 -2.65
N TYR A 95 -10.15 0.01 -3.07
CA TYR A 95 -10.10 -0.44 -4.46
C TYR A 95 -11.36 -0.06 -5.20
N LEU A 96 -11.22 0.40 -6.44
CA LEU A 96 -12.32 0.69 -7.35
C LEU A 96 -12.04 0.02 -8.70
N LEU A 97 -13.09 -0.50 -9.31
CA LEU A 97 -13.04 -1.10 -10.65
C LEU A 97 -13.64 -0.13 -11.68
N ASP A 98 -13.05 -0.13 -12.88
CA ASP A 98 -13.64 0.54 -14.02
C ASP A 98 -13.97 -0.48 -15.13
N ALA A 99 -14.98 -0.18 -15.94
CA ALA A 99 -15.44 -1.04 -17.04
C ALA A 99 -14.49 -1.05 -18.23
N ASP A 100 -13.52 -0.16 -18.28
CA ASP A 100 -12.45 -0.11 -19.29
C ASP A 100 -11.29 -1.09 -19.01
N GLY A 101 -11.29 -1.71 -17.82
CA GLY A 101 -10.22 -2.58 -17.34
C GLY A 101 -9.19 -1.88 -16.47
N THR A 102 -9.50 -0.69 -15.98
CA THR A 102 -8.65 0.03 -15.01
C THR A 102 -9.05 -0.32 -13.57
N VAL A 103 -8.06 -0.55 -12.74
CA VAL A 103 -8.23 -0.79 -11.30
C VAL A 103 -7.49 0.28 -10.53
N TYR A 104 -8.19 0.94 -9.64
CA TYR A 104 -7.64 1.97 -8.77
C TYR A 104 -7.44 1.42 -7.37
N ALA A 105 -6.32 1.74 -6.74
CA ALA A 105 -6.06 1.50 -5.33
C ALA A 105 -5.69 2.84 -4.67
N THR A 106 -6.65 3.45 -4.00
CA THR A 106 -6.44 4.72 -3.29
C THR A 106 -6.00 4.45 -1.85
N ARG A 107 -4.87 5.03 -1.47
CA ARG A 107 -4.30 4.91 -0.14
C ARG A 107 -5.23 5.53 0.90
N ASN A 108 -5.65 4.73 1.88
CA ASN A 108 -6.52 5.22 2.95
C ASN A 108 -5.77 6.17 3.90
N PRO A 109 -6.44 7.15 4.49
CA PRO A 109 -5.80 8.08 5.45
C PRO A 109 -5.42 7.40 6.78
N ILE A 110 -6.01 6.24 7.07
CA ILE A 110 -5.73 5.46 8.29
C ILE A 110 -5.36 4.03 7.90
N PRO A 111 -4.20 3.51 8.36
CA PRO A 111 -3.15 4.17 9.13
C PRO A 111 -2.48 5.29 8.32
N THR A 112 -2.15 6.39 9.00
CA THR A 112 -1.60 7.59 8.34
C THR A 112 -0.41 7.25 7.47
N PRO A 113 -0.42 7.63 6.18
CA PRO A 113 0.73 7.46 5.32
C PRO A 113 1.88 8.36 5.79
N ALA A 114 3.11 7.99 5.47
CA ALA A 114 4.25 8.87 5.71
C ALA A 114 4.03 10.21 4.98
N THR A 115 4.37 11.32 5.64
CA THR A 115 4.15 12.68 5.13
C THR A 115 4.71 12.91 3.73
N ALA A 116 5.78 12.18 3.36
CA ALA A 116 6.39 12.24 2.04
C ALA A 116 5.47 11.72 0.91
N TYR A 117 4.53 10.83 1.20
CA TYR A 117 3.68 10.19 0.19
C TYR A 117 2.23 10.70 0.24
N GLY A 118 1.70 11.07 1.41
CA GLY A 118 0.32 11.50 1.57
C GLY A 118 -0.69 10.42 1.13
N ILE A 119 -1.86 10.89 0.66
CA ILE A 119 -2.86 10.03 0.02
C ILE A 119 -2.55 10.00 -1.48
N TYR A 120 -2.31 8.84 -2.03
CA TYR A 120 -2.05 8.62 -3.45
C TYR A 120 -2.94 7.52 -4.00
N THR A 121 -3.11 7.48 -5.31
CA THR A 121 -3.83 6.41 -6.02
C THR A 121 -2.87 5.71 -6.96
N ILE A 122 -2.80 4.39 -6.83
CA ILE A 122 -2.14 3.50 -7.78
C ILE A 122 -3.19 3.13 -8.83
N ILE A 123 -2.82 3.25 -10.09
CA ILE A 123 -3.68 2.96 -11.24
C ILE A 123 -3.05 1.78 -11.98
N TYR A 124 -3.79 0.72 -12.10
CA TYR A 124 -3.38 -0.48 -12.83
C TYR A 124 -4.29 -0.68 -14.04
N ASP A 125 -3.72 -0.67 -15.23
CA ASP A 125 -4.42 -0.99 -16.48
C ASP A 125 -4.20 -2.47 -16.82
N ILE A 126 -5.29 -3.23 -16.84
CA ILE A 126 -5.29 -4.67 -17.13
C ILE A 126 -4.85 -4.96 -18.57
N ASN A 127 -5.20 -4.08 -19.53
CA ASN A 127 -4.92 -4.28 -20.96
C ASN A 127 -3.42 -4.16 -21.25
N SER A 128 -2.77 -3.13 -20.74
CA SER A 128 -1.34 -2.89 -20.94
C SER A 128 -0.47 -3.59 -19.90
N GLY A 129 -1.03 -3.93 -18.73
CA GLY A 129 -0.29 -4.41 -17.57
C GLY A 129 0.52 -3.30 -16.88
N SER A 130 0.30 -2.05 -17.24
CA SER A 130 1.03 -0.92 -16.68
C SER A 130 0.51 -0.52 -15.32
N THR A 131 1.41 -0.09 -14.46
CA THR A 131 1.09 0.49 -13.14
C THR A 131 1.63 1.91 -13.10
N THR A 132 0.77 2.85 -12.73
CA THR A 132 1.13 4.26 -12.53
C THR A 132 0.66 4.75 -11.18
N CYS A 133 1.06 5.96 -10.79
CA CYS A 133 0.67 6.55 -9.53
C CYS A 133 0.40 8.03 -9.70
N THR A 134 -0.53 8.58 -8.92
CA THR A 134 -0.93 9.99 -9.04
C THR A 134 0.08 10.98 -8.46
N GLN A 135 1.03 10.51 -7.63
CA GLN A 135 2.02 11.38 -7.00
C GLN A 135 3.45 11.04 -7.44
N ALA A 136 4.27 12.07 -7.65
CA ALA A 136 5.65 11.93 -8.11
C ALA A 136 6.50 11.06 -7.17
N ASN A 137 6.40 11.25 -5.85
CA ASN A 137 7.16 10.47 -4.86
C ASN A 137 6.75 8.99 -4.87
N CYS A 138 5.49 8.70 -5.14
CA CYS A 138 5.00 7.33 -5.31
C CYS A 138 5.64 6.68 -6.56
N ILE A 139 5.72 7.40 -7.68
CA ILE A 139 6.35 6.88 -8.91
C ILE A 139 7.84 6.60 -8.69
N ILE A 140 8.56 7.55 -8.10
CA ILE A 140 10.03 7.48 -7.96
C ILE A 140 10.45 6.44 -6.92
N ASP A 141 9.74 6.40 -5.80
CA ASP A 141 10.18 5.64 -4.63
C ASP A 141 9.55 4.27 -4.51
N LEU A 142 8.35 4.06 -5.03
CA LEU A 142 7.55 2.86 -4.77
C LEU A 142 7.40 1.96 -5.99
N LEU A 143 7.26 2.50 -7.20
CA LEU A 143 7.24 1.73 -8.45
C LEU A 143 8.64 1.44 -8.95
#